data_8704d2ac5e07325cda9459e9656942f5
#
_entry.id   8704d2ac5e07325cda9459e9656942f5
#
_cell.length_a   1.000
_cell.length_b   1.000
_cell.length_c   1.000
_cell.angle_alpha   90.00
_cell.angle_beta   90.00
_cell.angle_gamma   90.00
#
_symmetry.space_group_name_H-M   'P 1'
#
loop_
_entity.id
_entity.type
_entity.pdbx_description
1 polymer ?
#
loop_
_entity_poly.entity_id
_entity_poly.type
_entity_poly.pdbx_seq_one_letter_code
_entity_poly.pdbx_strand_id
1 'polypeptide(L)'
;MEQEIQLNGHNKQEYPPMHTAEHILNQTMIRMFGCERSKNTHIERKKSKCDYILSVEPTAEMITEIENRVNEVIGQDLPVTTCFVTREEVPEGVDLSKLPEDASATLRIVKIGEYDTCACIGQHVGTTAEIGKFKIISWDFESNRLRLRFKLEPVSYTHLTLPTNR
;
A
#
# COMPACT_ATOMS: atom_id res chain seq x y z
N MET A 1 26.20 4.84 6.48
CA MET A 1 25.91 4.98 6.30
C MET A 1 25.49 4.92 5.93
N GLU A 2 25.41 4.80 5.86
CA GLU A 2 24.95 4.87 5.49
C GLU A 2 24.42 4.74 4.91
N GLN A 3 24.39 4.53 4.78
CA GLN A 3 24.04 4.55 4.13
C GLN A 3 23.36 4.40 3.67
N GLU A 4 23.16 4.03 3.76
CA GLU A 4 22.70 4.14 3.33
C GLU A 4 22.13 4.44 2.81
N ILE A 5 22.24 4.53 2.75
CA ILE A 5 21.90 5.13 2.31
C ILE A 5 21.24 5.31 1.61
N GLN A 6 21.27 5.01 1.49
CA GLN A 6 20.78 5.27 0.93
C GLN A 6 20.07 5.28 0.24
N LEU A 7 20.59 4.80 -0.06
CA LEU A 7 19.71 4.83 -0.67
C LEU A 7 18.66 5.50 -0.80
N ASN A 8 18.73 5.73 -0.58
CA ASN A 8 17.89 6.32 -0.46
C ASN A 8 17.35 7.58 -0.67
N GLY A 9 17.68 8.30 -1.48
CA GLY A 9 17.11 9.60 -1.63
C GLY A 9 15.62 9.69 -1.58
N HIS A 10 14.95 8.73 -2.10
CA HIS A 10 13.48 8.73 -2.07
C HIS A 10 12.92 8.56 -0.66
N ASN A 11 13.74 8.12 0.26
CA ASN A 11 13.26 7.90 1.62
C ASN A 11 12.82 9.17 2.31
N LYS A 12 13.38 10.31 1.94
CA LYS A 12 12.98 11.55 2.57
C LYS A 12 11.55 11.94 2.24
N GLN A 13 10.98 11.37 1.19
CA GLN A 13 9.59 11.62 0.83
C GLN A 13 8.66 10.55 1.39
N GLU A 14 9.20 9.57 2.04
CA GLU A 14 8.41 8.44 2.49
C GLU A 14 7.46 8.83 3.60
N TYR A 15 6.24 8.34 3.49
CA TYR A 15 5.19 8.59 4.46
C TYR A 15 4.57 7.24 4.78
N PRO A 16 4.91 6.64 5.93
CA PRO A 16 4.49 5.26 6.23
C PRO A 16 3.00 4.99 6.06
N PRO A 17 2.08 5.85 6.52
CA PRO A 17 0.66 5.56 6.29
C PRO A 17 0.31 5.42 4.82
N MET A 18 0.87 6.27 3.96
CA MET A 18 0.57 6.19 2.54
C MET A 18 1.20 4.96 1.91
N HIS A 19 2.39 4.57 2.36
CA HIS A 19 3.06 3.40 1.83
C HIS A 19 2.28 2.13 2.17
N THR A 20 1.80 2.04 3.41
CA THR A 20 1.00 0.89 3.81
C THR A 20 -0.32 0.88 3.03
N ALA A 21 -0.92 2.06 2.82
CA ALA A 21 -2.14 2.15 2.02
C ALA A 21 -1.92 1.65 0.60
N GLU A 22 -0.74 1.93 0.04
CA GLU A 22 -0.43 1.45 -1.31
C GLU A 22 -0.39 -0.07 -1.35
N HIS A 23 0.15 -0.71 -0.33
CA HIS A 23 0.15 -2.18 -0.27
C HIS A 23 -1.27 -2.72 -0.19
N ILE A 24 -2.12 -2.09 0.61
CA ILE A 24 -3.52 -2.52 0.71
C ILE A 24 -4.23 -2.33 -0.62
N LEU A 25 -3.99 -1.20 -1.27
CA LEU A 25 -4.59 -0.92 -2.57
C LEU A 25 -4.15 -1.96 -3.60
N ASN A 26 -2.85 -2.28 -3.65
CA ASN A 26 -2.34 -3.28 -4.58
C ASN A 26 -3.05 -4.62 -4.38
N GLN A 27 -3.18 -5.07 -3.14
CA GLN A 27 -3.82 -6.35 -2.88
C GLN A 27 -5.30 -6.32 -3.25
N THR A 28 -5.96 -5.18 -2.98
CA THR A 28 -7.36 -5.02 -3.34
C THR A 28 -7.54 -5.12 -4.86
N MET A 29 -6.65 -4.49 -5.61
CA MET A 29 -6.71 -4.56 -7.07
C MET A 29 -6.47 -5.98 -7.57
N ILE A 30 -5.52 -6.69 -6.95
CA ILE A 30 -5.28 -8.08 -7.30
C ILE A 30 -6.54 -8.91 -7.07
N ARG A 31 -7.19 -8.73 -5.94
CA ARG A 31 -8.37 -9.54 -5.60
C ARG A 31 -9.57 -9.20 -6.47
N MET A 32 -9.72 -7.93 -6.83
CA MET A 32 -10.89 -7.53 -7.60
C MET A 32 -10.72 -7.78 -9.11
N PHE A 33 -9.52 -7.60 -9.63
CA PHE A 33 -9.33 -7.59 -11.07
C PHE A 33 -8.35 -8.65 -11.57
N GLY A 34 -7.64 -9.31 -10.67
CA GLY A 34 -6.64 -10.30 -11.08
C GLY A 34 -5.44 -9.69 -11.76
N CYS A 35 -5.23 -8.38 -11.60
CA CYS A 35 -4.10 -7.70 -12.20
C CYS A 35 -2.88 -7.81 -11.30
N GLU A 36 -1.75 -7.32 -11.79
CA GLU A 36 -0.52 -7.27 -11.01
C GLU A 36 -0.48 -6.03 -10.15
N ARG A 37 0.45 -6.02 -9.19
CA ARG A 37 0.71 -4.84 -8.39
C ARG A 37 1.15 -3.69 -9.28
N SER A 38 0.94 -2.47 -8.78
CA SER A 38 1.35 -1.29 -9.50
C SER A 38 2.86 -1.28 -9.70
N LYS A 39 3.30 -1.04 -10.91
CA LYS A 39 4.72 -0.91 -11.22
C LYS A 39 5.10 0.53 -11.49
N ASN A 40 4.13 1.42 -11.52
CA ASN A 40 4.37 2.85 -11.69
C ASN A 40 3.63 3.55 -10.57
N THR A 41 4.32 3.67 -9.45
CA THR A 41 3.74 4.19 -8.22
C THR A 41 4.50 5.44 -7.80
N HIS A 42 3.76 6.46 -7.40
CA HIS A 42 4.34 7.70 -6.89
C HIS A 42 3.68 8.00 -5.56
N ILE A 43 4.42 7.81 -4.48
CA ILE A 43 3.90 7.93 -3.13
C ILE A 43 4.40 9.23 -2.51
N GLU A 44 3.47 10.08 -2.14
CA GLU A 44 3.78 11.34 -1.44
C GLU A 44 2.79 11.53 -0.31
N ARG A 45 3.16 12.42 0.61
CA ARG A 45 2.33 12.65 1.80
C ARG A 45 0.95 13.18 1.45
N LYS A 46 0.88 14.12 0.53
CA LYS A 46 -0.39 14.80 0.24
C LYS A 46 -1.26 14.02 -0.75
N LYS A 47 -0.65 13.47 -1.76
CA LYS A 47 -1.38 12.80 -2.82
C LYS A 47 -0.46 11.80 -3.49
N SER A 48 -1.00 10.65 -3.79
CA SER A 48 -0.24 9.58 -4.42
C SER A 48 -0.98 9.06 -5.62
N LYS A 49 -0.28 8.33 -6.46
CA LYS A 49 -0.91 7.69 -7.61
C LYS A 49 -0.30 6.32 -7.84
N CYS A 50 -1.15 5.43 -8.36
CA CYS A 50 -0.74 4.08 -8.75
C CYS A 50 -1.38 3.76 -10.08
N ASP A 51 -0.59 3.15 -10.97
CA ASP A 51 -1.08 2.70 -12.27
C ASP A 51 -1.23 1.19 -12.25
N TYR A 52 -2.32 0.71 -12.84
CA TYR A 52 -2.61 -0.71 -12.97
C TYR A 52 -2.96 -1.03 -14.41
N ILE A 53 -2.56 -2.21 -14.86
CA ILE A 53 -2.88 -2.65 -16.22
C ILE A 53 -4.13 -3.52 -16.15
N LEU A 54 -5.18 -3.06 -16.82
CA LEU A 54 -6.45 -3.79 -16.87
C LEU A 54 -6.84 -3.99 -18.31
N SER A 55 -7.51 -5.10 -18.60
CA SER A 55 -7.95 -5.38 -19.97
C SER A 55 -9.24 -4.65 -20.31
N VAL A 56 -10.00 -4.21 -19.31
CA VAL A 56 -11.29 -3.55 -19.52
C VAL A 56 -11.39 -2.36 -18.56
N GLU A 57 -11.95 -1.27 -19.08
CA GLU A 57 -12.12 -0.08 -18.24
C GLU A 57 -13.08 -0.37 -17.09
N PRO A 58 -12.70 -0.03 -15.84
CA PRO A 58 -13.61 -0.24 -14.72
C PRO A 58 -14.75 0.76 -14.74
N THR A 59 -15.86 0.40 -14.11
CA THR A 59 -16.98 1.31 -13.96
C THR A 59 -16.75 2.20 -12.74
N ALA A 60 -17.51 3.30 -12.66
CA ALA A 60 -17.42 4.18 -11.51
C ALA A 60 -17.78 3.42 -10.22
N GLU A 61 -18.71 2.47 -10.32
CA GLU A 61 -19.08 1.66 -9.15
C GLU A 61 -17.95 0.79 -8.68
N MET A 62 -17.15 0.26 -9.61
CA MET A 62 -15.99 -0.52 -9.25
C MET A 62 -14.94 0.34 -8.54
N ILE A 63 -14.77 1.58 -8.98
CA ILE A 63 -13.84 2.49 -8.31
C ILE A 63 -14.30 2.77 -6.88
N THR A 64 -15.60 2.97 -6.68
CA THR A 64 -16.14 3.14 -5.34
C THR A 64 -15.90 1.90 -4.50
N GLU A 65 -16.04 0.72 -5.09
CA GLU A 65 -15.82 -0.53 -4.38
C GLU A 65 -14.37 -0.66 -3.95
N ILE A 66 -13.42 -0.23 -4.80
CA ILE A 66 -12.02 -0.25 -4.42
C ILE A 66 -11.81 0.57 -3.15
N GLU A 67 -12.32 1.78 -3.15
CA GLU A 67 -12.16 2.67 -2.00
C GLU A 67 -12.78 2.06 -0.75
N ASN A 68 -13.97 1.48 -0.88
CA ASN A 68 -14.65 0.90 0.26
C ASN A 68 -13.88 -0.30 0.83
N ARG A 69 -13.34 -1.14 -0.04
CA ARG A 69 -12.59 -2.31 0.42
C ARG A 69 -11.30 -1.92 1.12
N VAL A 70 -10.60 -0.91 0.58
CA VAL A 70 -9.38 -0.45 1.23
C VAL A 70 -9.71 0.08 2.63
N ASN A 71 -10.77 0.88 2.74
CA ASN A 71 -11.16 1.43 4.04
C ASN A 71 -11.63 0.36 4.99
N GLU A 72 -12.25 -0.70 4.48
CA GLU A 72 -12.66 -1.82 5.33
C GLU A 72 -11.44 -2.48 5.96
N VAL A 73 -10.40 -2.71 5.19
CA VAL A 73 -9.17 -3.30 5.70
C VAL A 73 -8.53 -2.37 6.74
N ILE A 74 -8.49 -1.08 6.45
CA ILE A 74 -7.95 -0.11 7.39
C ILE A 74 -8.72 -0.18 8.71
N GLY A 75 -10.05 -0.27 8.62
CA GLY A 75 -10.90 -0.28 9.81
C GLY A 75 -10.78 -1.54 10.64
N GLN A 76 -10.26 -2.61 10.07
CA GLN A 76 -10.04 -3.84 10.83
C GLN A 76 -8.85 -3.74 11.76
N ASP A 77 -8.06 -2.69 11.65
CA ASP A 77 -6.91 -2.44 12.53
C ASP A 77 -5.97 -3.64 12.57
N LEU A 78 -5.57 -4.10 11.39
CA LEU A 78 -4.71 -5.26 11.26
C LEU A 78 -3.28 -4.91 11.64
N PRO A 79 -2.55 -5.85 12.26
CA PRO A 79 -1.13 -5.59 12.55
C PRO A 79 -0.31 -5.61 11.26
N VAL A 80 0.66 -4.71 11.19
CA VAL A 80 1.61 -4.68 10.09
C VAL A 80 2.94 -5.15 10.68
N THR A 81 3.38 -6.32 10.27
CA THR A 81 4.56 -6.94 10.86
C THR A 81 5.62 -7.15 9.79
N THR A 82 6.85 -7.27 10.24
CA THR A 82 7.97 -7.52 9.34
C THR A 82 8.77 -8.69 9.85
N CYS A 83 9.36 -9.41 8.92
CA CYS A 83 10.31 -10.47 9.26
C CYS A 83 11.33 -10.57 8.16
N PHE A 84 12.43 -11.28 8.45
CA PHE A 84 13.50 -11.47 7.49
C PHE A 84 13.59 -12.93 7.13
N VAL A 85 13.72 -13.22 5.84
CA VAL A 85 13.87 -14.59 5.35
C VAL A 85 14.95 -14.61 4.28
N THR A 86 15.53 -15.77 4.05
CA THR A 86 16.43 -15.93 2.92
C THR A 86 15.59 -16.09 1.65
N ARG A 87 16.25 -15.92 0.49
CA ARG A 87 15.54 -16.07 -0.77
C ARG A 87 14.91 -17.45 -0.90
N GLU A 88 15.59 -18.47 -0.37
CA GLU A 88 15.05 -19.83 -0.44
C GLU A 88 13.86 -20.04 0.48
N GLU A 89 13.74 -19.21 1.52
CA GLU A 89 12.68 -19.36 2.52
C GLU A 89 11.44 -18.55 2.19
N VAL A 90 11.47 -17.78 1.10
CA VAL A 90 10.33 -16.92 0.79
C VAL A 90 9.10 -17.78 0.56
N PRO A 91 8.00 -17.49 1.28
CA PRO A 91 6.78 -18.27 1.08
C PRO A 91 6.25 -18.13 -0.34
N GLU A 92 5.59 -19.18 -0.78
CA GLU A 92 4.97 -19.15 -2.09
C GLU A 92 3.93 -18.04 -2.16
N GLY A 93 3.89 -17.34 -3.27
CA GLY A 93 2.90 -16.29 -3.47
C GLY A 93 3.35 -14.92 -3.01
N VAL A 94 4.53 -14.82 -2.38
CA VAL A 94 5.04 -13.51 -1.96
C VAL A 94 5.55 -12.76 -3.19
N ASP A 95 5.15 -11.50 -3.29
CA ASP A 95 5.54 -10.66 -4.41
C ASP A 95 6.92 -10.06 -4.16
N LEU A 96 7.85 -10.36 -5.06
CA LEU A 96 9.21 -9.84 -4.96
C LEU A 96 9.49 -8.70 -5.93
N SER A 97 8.47 -8.23 -6.63
CA SER A 97 8.67 -7.25 -7.70
C SER A 97 9.18 -5.91 -7.20
N LYS A 98 9.02 -5.62 -5.93
CA LYS A 98 9.47 -4.36 -5.35
C LYS A 98 10.95 -4.35 -4.98
N LEU A 99 11.63 -5.47 -5.13
CA LEU A 99 13.03 -5.59 -4.76
C LEU A 99 13.93 -5.46 -5.98
N PRO A 100 15.11 -4.85 -5.84
CA PRO A 100 16.09 -4.87 -6.91
C PRO A 100 16.56 -6.30 -7.16
N GLU A 101 17.02 -6.56 -8.38
CA GLU A 101 17.51 -7.88 -8.73
C GLU A 101 18.73 -8.27 -7.89
N ASP A 102 19.50 -7.27 -7.49
CA ASP A 102 20.70 -7.53 -6.70
C ASP A 102 20.46 -7.36 -5.22
N ALA A 103 19.20 -7.47 -4.80
CA ALA A 103 18.89 -7.40 -3.38
C ALA A 103 19.65 -8.49 -2.63
N SER A 104 19.92 -8.23 -1.36
CA SER A 104 20.69 -9.15 -0.54
C SER A 104 20.02 -10.52 -0.46
N ALA A 105 20.77 -11.50 0.02
CA ALA A 105 20.21 -12.84 0.19
C ALA A 105 19.13 -12.88 1.27
N THR A 106 19.11 -11.89 2.15
CA THR A 106 18.11 -11.80 3.21
C THR A 106 17.07 -10.76 2.79
N LEU A 107 15.82 -11.15 2.77
CA LEU A 107 14.73 -10.29 2.34
C LEU A 107 13.84 -9.93 3.50
N ARG A 108 13.34 -8.70 3.48
CA ARG A 108 12.40 -8.25 4.48
C ARG A 108 10.99 -8.44 3.94
N ILE A 109 10.17 -9.16 4.69
CA ILE A 109 8.79 -9.44 4.31
C ILE A 109 7.87 -8.61 5.19
N VAL A 110 6.95 -7.89 4.56
CA VAL A 110 5.95 -7.08 5.27
C VAL A 110 4.61 -7.77 5.14
N LYS A 111 3.96 -8.02 6.28
CA LYS A 111 2.64 -8.64 6.33
C LYS A 111 1.63 -7.66 6.91
N ILE A 112 0.50 -7.54 6.25
CA ILE A 112 -0.62 -6.75 6.75
C ILE A 112 -1.71 -7.75 7.12
N GLY A 113 -1.72 -8.17 8.39
CA GLY A 113 -2.62 -9.22 8.85
C GLY A 113 -2.54 -10.43 7.94
N GLU A 114 -3.70 -10.92 7.55
CA GLU A 114 -3.79 -12.00 6.56
C GLU A 114 -4.16 -11.47 5.19
N TYR A 115 -4.11 -10.15 5.01
CA TYR A 115 -4.58 -9.54 3.77
C TYR A 115 -3.51 -9.45 2.70
N ASP A 116 -2.28 -9.09 3.06
CA ASP A 116 -1.22 -8.89 2.08
C ASP A 116 0.11 -9.33 2.64
N THR A 117 0.96 -9.89 1.79
CA THR A 117 2.32 -10.28 2.12
C THR A 117 3.21 -9.90 0.96
N CYS A 118 4.24 -9.13 1.23
CA CYS A 118 5.06 -8.57 0.17
C CYS A 118 6.47 -8.31 0.66
N ALA A 119 7.46 -8.58 -0.18
CA ALA A 119 8.82 -8.22 0.12
C ALA A 119 8.97 -6.72 -0.15
N CYS A 120 9.42 -5.98 0.86
CA CYS A 120 9.49 -4.52 0.74
C CYS A 120 10.46 -3.97 1.77
N ILE A 121 11.22 -2.96 1.38
CA ILE A 121 12.21 -2.36 2.28
C ILE A 121 11.76 -1.01 2.84
N GLY A 122 10.59 -0.50 2.45
CA GLY A 122 10.13 0.78 2.93
C GLY A 122 9.54 0.72 4.32
N GLN A 123 9.23 1.88 4.87
CA GLN A 123 8.67 1.98 6.21
C GLN A 123 7.15 1.90 6.17
N HIS A 124 6.59 1.28 7.21
CA HIS A 124 5.16 1.07 7.33
C HIS A 124 4.67 1.45 8.71
N VAL A 125 3.34 1.61 8.82
CA VAL A 125 2.72 1.85 10.13
C VAL A 125 2.69 0.53 10.92
N GLY A 126 2.43 0.63 12.22
CA GLY A 126 2.32 -0.55 13.06
C GLY A 126 1.01 -1.29 12.93
N THR A 127 -0.08 -0.55 12.72
CA THR A 127 -1.39 -1.16 12.48
C THR A 127 -2.10 -0.34 11.40
N THR A 128 -3.06 -0.98 10.73
CA THR A 128 -3.72 -0.31 9.62
C THR A 128 -4.58 0.87 10.06
N ALA A 129 -5.06 0.88 11.31
CA ALA A 129 -5.86 2.00 11.79
C ALA A 129 -5.07 3.30 11.77
N GLU A 130 -3.74 3.24 11.84
CA GLU A 130 -2.92 4.45 11.82
C GLU A 130 -2.93 5.14 10.47
N ILE A 131 -3.41 4.46 9.43
CA ILE A 131 -3.45 5.04 8.09
C ILE A 131 -4.45 6.19 8.01
N GLY A 132 -5.56 6.08 8.72
CA GLY A 132 -6.64 7.03 8.60
C GLY A 132 -7.60 6.58 7.51
N LYS A 133 -8.17 7.53 6.79
CA LYS A 133 -9.16 7.21 5.78
C LYS A 133 -8.56 7.35 4.39
N PHE A 134 -8.75 6.33 3.57
CA PHE A 134 -8.29 6.30 2.19
C PHE A 134 -9.36 6.91 1.29
N LYS A 135 -8.96 7.77 0.36
CA LYS A 135 -9.90 8.43 -0.53
C LYS A 135 -9.32 8.52 -1.93
N ILE A 136 -10.05 7.99 -2.91
CA ILE A 136 -9.67 8.14 -4.31
C ILE A 136 -10.16 9.51 -4.77
N ILE A 137 -9.21 10.35 -5.20
CA ILE A 137 -9.51 11.72 -5.59
C ILE A 137 -9.99 11.76 -7.04
N SER A 138 -9.34 11.00 -7.90
CA SER A 138 -9.67 11.00 -9.32
C SER A 138 -9.05 9.75 -9.95
N TRP A 139 -9.48 9.45 -11.16
CA TRP A 139 -8.91 8.33 -11.90
C TRP A 139 -9.11 8.55 -13.37
N ASP A 140 -8.29 7.88 -14.18
CA ASP A 140 -8.48 7.86 -15.61
C ASP A 140 -8.05 6.50 -16.14
N PHE A 141 -8.54 6.15 -17.31
CA PHE A 141 -8.23 4.89 -17.95
C PHE A 141 -7.90 5.17 -19.41
N GLU A 142 -6.73 4.73 -19.82
CA GLU A 142 -6.25 4.96 -21.16
C GLU A 142 -5.26 3.89 -21.56
N SER A 143 -5.43 3.29 -22.74
CA SER A 143 -4.51 2.27 -23.26
C SER A 143 -4.30 1.16 -22.25
N ASN A 144 -5.40 0.65 -21.69
CA ASN A 144 -5.41 -0.44 -20.73
C ASN A 144 -4.67 -0.09 -19.43
N ARG A 145 -4.47 1.17 -19.16
CA ARG A 145 -3.84 1.62 -17.92
C ARG A 145 -4.84 2.41 -17.09
N LEU A 146 -5.13 1.89 -15.90
CA LEU A 146 -5.93 2.61 -14.91
C LEU A 146 -4.99 3.37 -14.00
N ARG A 147 -5.21 4.66 -13.87
CA ARG A 147 -4.45 5.49 -12.92
C ARG A 147 -5.38 5.94 -11.83
N LEU A 148 -5.04 5.56 -10.60
CA LEU A 148 -5.78 5.98 -9.42
C LEU A 148 -4.96 7.03 -8.68
N ARG A 149 -5.58 8.17 -8.40
CA ARG A 149 -4.97 9.21 -7.56
C ARG A 149 -5.73 9.22 -6.25
N PHE A 150 -4.99 9.20 -5.16
CA PHE A 150 -5.63 9.04 -3.86
C PHE A 150 -4.89 9.83 -2.81
N LYS A 151 -5.56 10.03 -1.69
CA LYS A 151 -5.00 10.71 -0.54
C LYS A 151 -5.49 10.02 0.73
N LEU A 152 -4.89 10.39 1.85
CA LEU A 152 -5.33 9.92 3.15
C LEU A 152 -5.83 11.10 3.95
N GLU A 153 -6.90 10.87 4.71
CA GLU A 153 -7.37 11.82 5.70
C GLU A 153 -6.88 11.31 7.04
N PRO A 154 -6.12 12.12 7.78
CA PRO A 154 -5.51 11.65 9.02
C PRO A 154 -6.54 11.21 10.04
N VAL A 155 -6.10 10.34 10.95
CA VAL A 155 -6.91 9.97 12.09
C VAL A 155 -7.22 11.22 12.88
N SER A 156 -8.50 11.41 13.24
CA SER A 156 -8.92 12.58 13.99
C SER A 156 -8.92 12.24 15.47
N TYR A 157 -7.92 12.72 16.19
CA TYR A 157 -7.85 12.47 17.62
C TYR A 157 -8.93 13.24 18.38
N THR A 158 -9.46 14.27 17.76
CA THR A 158 -10.57 14.99 18.37
C THR A 158 -11.76 14.07 18.56
N HIS A 159 -12.06 13.24 17.59
CA HIS A 159 -13.15 12.28 17.73
C HIS A 159 -12.86 11.27 18.82
N LEU A 160 -11.63 10.87 18.97
CA LEU A 160 -11.27 9.83 19.91
C LEU A 160 -11.36 10.31 21.35
N THR A 161 -11.14 11.58 21.58
CA THR A 161 -11.14 12.11 22.95
C THR A 161 -12.53 12.47 23.44
N LEU A 162 -13.45 12.53 22.56
CA LEU A 162 -14.79 12.83 22.96
C LEU A 162 -15.51 11.68 23.56
N PRO A 163 -15.48 11.16 23.88
CA PRO A 163 -16.05 10.45 24.29
C PRO A 163 -16.18 9.93 25.20
N THR A 164 -15.85 10.47 24.87
CA THR A 164 -15.78 10.29 25.44
C THR A 164 -16.35 10.19 25.88
N ASN A 165 -16.49 10.49 25.63
CA ASN A 165 -16.77 10.59 25.88
C ASN A 165 -17.25 10.33 26.07
N ARG A 166 -17.70 10.36 25.93
CA ARG A 166 -17.88 10.40 25.87
C ARG A 166 -18.34 10.29 26.12
#